data_496d0b4b1fda6bb51a7baeee16513aa5
#
_entry.id   496d0b4b1fda6bb51a7baeee16513aa5
#
_cell.length_a   1.000
_cell.length_b   1.000
_cell.length_c   1.000
_cell.angle_alpha   90.00
_cell.angle_beta   90.00
_cell.angle_gamma   90.00
#
_symmetry.space_group_name_H-M   'P 1'
#
loop_
_entity.id
_entity.type
_entity.pdbx_description
1 polymer ?
#
loop_
_entity_poly.entity_id
_entity_poly.type
_entity_poly.pdbx_seq_one_letter_code
_entity_poly.pdbx_strand_id
1 'polypeptide(L)'
;MTTPHTLRITQWAAWAPNLVTQDDWRAWAQQPQSTLGDNMPDVSALPAMQRRRMNRMARMCYTVVQAIEGSADVPQIYCSRHGDLSRSTQLLHALAENEPLSSTSFGLSVHNAAGAATSILQGNRQAITSIAAGKDGVRHAFYEVLSHLAEHPSVVLVVYDEVVPDFYQIADTPVFAYALLIERGEGIALDFQAQDGSALPAELSVLAQVVQGQNILKLGARQDG
;
A
#
# COMPACT_ATOMS: atom_id res chain seq x y z
N MET A 1 7.69 19.72 25.16
CA MET A 1 6.97 19.78 23.89
C MET A 1 7.84 19.06 22.88
N THR A 2 7.43 17.90 22.40
CA THR A 2 8.12 17.18 21.32
C THR A 2 7.95 17.98 20.05
N THR A 3 9.04 18.28 19.36
CA THR A 3 8.99 18.92 18.03
C THR A 3 8.13 18.06 17.10
N PRO A 4 7.13 18.59 16.44
CA PRO A 4 6.32 17.79 15.53
C PRO A 4 7.23 17.21 14.42
N HIS A 5 7.09 15.93 14.14
CA HIS A 5 7.75 15.31 12.99
C HIS A 5 7.14 15.90 11.72
N THR A 6 7.95 16.51 10.87
CA THR A 6 7.52 17.09 9.61
C THR A 6 8.21 16.40 8.44
N LEU A 7 7.50 16.30 7.32
CA LEU A 7 7.98 15.73 6.07
C LEU A 7 7.28 16.40 4.88
N ARG A 8 7.75 16.13 3.67
CA ARG A 8 7.07 16.55 2.44
C ARG A 8 6.62 15.33 1.67
N ILE A 9 5.40 15.36 1.15
CA ILE A 9 4.93 14.40 0.15
C ILE A 9 4.95 15.14 -1.18
N THR A 10 5.89 14.78 -2.05
CA THR A 10 6.16 15.51 -3.30
C THR A 10 5.46 14.90 -4.50
N GLN A 11 5.18 13.59 -4.44
CA GLN A 11 4.41 12.89 -5.47
C GLN A 11 3.50 11.86 -4.79
N TRP A 12 2.38 11.59 -5.43
CA TRP A 12 1.52 10.48 -5.08
C TRP A 12 0.87 9.87 -6.31
N ALA A 13 0.61 8.58 -6.25
CA ALA A 13 -0.18 7.84 -7.22
C ALA A 13 -1.05 6.83 -6.49
N ALA A 14 -2.24 6.56 -7.02
CA ALA A 14 -3.15 5.60 -6.42
C ALA A 14 -3.94 4.87 -7.50
N TRP A 15 -4.37 3.66 -7.19
CA TRP A 15 -5.17 2.81 -8.06
C TRP A 15 -6.21 2.03 -7.24
N ALA A 16 -7.42 1.96 -7.77
CA ALA A 16 -8.47 1.03 -7.36
C ALA A 16 -9.28 0.63 -8.59
N PRO A 17 -10.14 -0.43 -8.54
CA PRO A 17 -10.84 -0.95 -9.71
C PRO A 17 -11.54 0.07 -10.59
N ASN A 18 -12.07 1.16 -10.03
CA ASN A 18 -12.79 2.21 -10.75
C ASN A 18 -12.18 3.61 -10.57
N LEU A 19 -10.99 3.70 -9.98
CA LEU A 19 -10.27 4.94 -9.68
C LEU A 19 -8.83 4.81 -10.18
N VAL A 20 -8.57 5.32 -11.39
CA VAL A 20 -7.29 5.11 -12.09
C VAL A 20 -6.48 6.40 -12.20
N THR A 21 -7.16 7.53 -12.36
CA THR A 21 -6.51 8.83 -12.53
C THR A 21 -6.44 9.61 -11.22
N GLN A 22 -5.53 10.57 -11.15
CA GLN A 22 -5.49 11.48 -9.99
C GLN A 22 -6.79 12.27 -9.82
N ASP A 23 -7.49 12.60 -10.91
CA ASP A 23 -8.76 13.32 -10.84
C ASP A 23 -9.88 12.46 -10.26
N ASP A 24 -9.91 11.15 -10.59
CA ASP A 24 -10.83 10.20 -9.94
C ASP A 24 -10.61 10.20 -8.41
N TRP A 25 -9.37 10.16 -7.98
CA TRP A 25 -9.03 10.15 -6.56
C TRP A 25 -9.29 11.50 -5.87
N ARG A 26 -9.14 12.62 -6.56
CA ARG A 26 -9.55 13.94 -6.04
C ARG A 26 -11.07 14.02 -5.85
N ALA A 27 -11.84 13.52 -6.81
CA ALA A 27 -13.29 13.43 -6.68
C ALA A 27 -13.71 12.47 -5.55
N TRP A 28 -13.07 11.30 -5.48
CA TRP A 28 -13.30 10.31 -4.43
C TRP A 28 -13.00 10.89 -3.02
N ALA A 29 -11.93 11.65 -2.86
CA ALA A 29 -11.56 12.23 -1.57
C ALA A 29 -12.58 13.27 -1.06
N GLN A 30 -13.40 13.86 -1.93
CA GLN A 30 -14.52 14.76 -1.56
C GLN A 30 -15.75 13.95 -1.14
N GLN A 31 -16.01 12.82 -1.80
CA GLN A 31 -17.15 11.96 -1.53
C GLN A 31 -16.73 10.49 -1.63
N PRO A 32 -16.12 9.94 -0.58
CA PRO A 32 -15.63 8.58 -0.59
C PRO A 32 -16.73 7.55 -0.87
N GLN A 33 -16.41 6.61 -1.76
CA GLN A 33 -17.27 5.50 -2.13
C GLN A 33 -16.46 4.19 -2.03
N SER A 34 -17.15 3.05 -2.13
CA SER A 34 -16.50 1.74 -2.16
C SER A 34 -15.49 1.64 -3.29
N THR A 35 -14.32 1.06 -2.98
CA THR A 35 -13.26 0.75 -3.94
C THR A 35 -13.30 -0.71 -4.42
N LEU A 36 -14.39 -1.43 -4.15
CA LEU A 36 -14.57 -2.81 -4.60
C LEU A 36 -14.75 -2.88 -6.12
N GLY A 37 -14.34 -4.00 -6.71
CA GLY A 37 -14.50 -4.29 -8.12
C GLY A 37 -13.48 -5.31 -8.62
N ASP A 38 -13.67 -5.77 -9.87
CA ASP A 38 -12.88 -6.86 -10.46
C ASP A 38 -11.84 -6.37 -11.48
N ASN A 39 -11.80 -5.08 -11.76
CA ASN A 39 -10.84 -4.53 -12.72
C ASN A 39 -9.40 -4.82 -12.30
N MET A 40 -8.56 -4.96 -13.30
CA MET A 40 -7.13 -5.21 -13.14
C MET A 40 -6.32 -3.99 -13.57
N PRO A 41 -5.21 -3.66 -12.88
CA PRO A 41 -4.29 -2.65 -13.37
C PRO A 41 -3.74 -3.02 -14.75
N ASP A 42 -3.64 -2.04 -15.65
CA ASP A 42 -2.98 -2.23 -16.92
C ASP A 42 -1.46 -2.28 -16.75
N VAL A 43 -0.89 -3.42 -17.04
CA VAL A 43 0.55 -3.68 -17.07
C VAL A 43 0.99 -4.19 -18.45
N SER A 44 0.28 -3.80 -19.52
CA SER A 44 0.52 -4.25 -20.89
C SER A 44 1.93 -3.90 -21.38
N ALA A 45 2.55 -2.85 -20.87
CA ALA A 45 3.93 -2.47 -21.16
C ALA A 45 4.97 -3.51 -20.69
N LEU A 46 4.62 -4.37 -19.73
CA LEU A 46 5.52 -5.43 -19.27
C LEU A 46 5.53 -6.62 -20.24
N PRO A 47 6.67 -7.34 -20.38
CA PRO A 47 6.73 -8.59 -21.12
C PRO A 47 5.70 -9.61 -20.64
N ALA A 48 5.13 -10.38 -21.56
CA ALA A 48 4.05 -11.33 -21.27
C ALA A 48 4.40 -12.34 -20.16
N MET A 49 5.66 -12.80 -20.11
CA MET A 49 6.13 -13.74 -19.11
C MET A 49 6.07 -13.14 -17.69
N GLN A 50 6.42 -11.86 -17.53
CA GLN A 50 6.38 -11.15 -16.26
C GLN A 50 4.92 -10.94 -15.83
N ARG A 51 4.06 -10.46 -16.75
CA ARG A 51 2.63 -10.24 -16.47
C ARG A 51 1.90 -11.49 -15.97
N ARG A 52 2.22 -12.67 -16.51
CA ARG A 52 1.59 -13.94 -16.11
C ARG A 52 1.92 -14.37 -14.68
N ARG A 53 3.01 -13.88 -14.12
CA ARG A 53 3.44 -14.18 -12.74
C ARG A 53 2.85 -13.22 -11.70
N MET A 54 2.25 -12.11 -12.14
CA MET A 54 1.70 -11.10 -11.27
C MET A 54 0.21 -11.32 -11.04
N ASN A 55 -0.18 -11.51 -9.78
CA ASN A 55 -1.57 -11.38 -9.37
C ASN A 55 -2.00 -9.90 -9.33
N ARG A 56 -3.26 -9.62 -8.98
CA ARG A 56 -3.79 -8.25 -8.94
C ARG A 56 -3.00 -7.39 -7.97
N MET A 57 -2.74 -7.87 -6.77
CA MET A 57 -1.99 -7.14 -5.74
C MET A 57 -0.60 -6.70 -6.23
N ALA A 58 0.18 -7.60 -6.83
CA ALA A 58 1.49 -7.25 -7.39
C ALA A 58 1.38 -6.22 -8.54
N ARG A 59 0.33 -6.33 -9.38
CA ARG A 59 0.08 -5.33 -10.44
C ARG A 59 -0.29 -3.98 -9.88
N MET A 60 -1.13 -3.92 -8.84
CA MET A 60 -1.49 -2.66 -8.17
C MET A 60 -0.25 -1.97 -7.62
N CYS A 61 0.59 -2.68 -6.85
CA CYS A 61 1.83 -2.13 -6.31
C CYS A 61 2.76 -1.63 -7.40
N TYR A 62 2.99 -2.43 -8.44
CA TYR A 62 3.83 -2.03 -9.58
C TYR A 62 3.29 -0.76 -10.25
N THR A 63 1.98 -0.70 -10.53
CA THR A 63 1.35 0.43 -11.22
C THR A 63 1.54 1.74 -10.45
N VAL A 64 1.27 1.74 -9.15
CA VAL A 64 1.39 2.98 -8.36
C VAL A 64 2.84 3.41 -8.15
N VAL A 65 3.77 2.45 -7.97
CA VAL A 65 5.19 2.76 -7.81
C VAL A 65 5.81 3.23 -9.12
N GLN A 66 5.43 2.64 -10.25
CA GLN A 66 5.90 3.05 -11.59
C GLN A 66 5.46 4.47 -11.95
N ALA A 67 4.36 4.96 -11.39
CA ALA A 67 3.87 6.33 -11.60
C ALA A 67 4.62 7.38 -10.74
N ILE A 68 5.49 6.96 -9.83
CA ILE A 68 6.34 7.84 -9.01
C ILE A 68 7.71 7.97 -9.68
N GLU A 69 8.04 9.17 -10.12
CA GLU A 69 9.35 9.46 -10.73
C GLU A 69 10.48 9.30 -9.69
N GLY A 70 11.56 8.63 -10.09
CA GLY A 70 12.70 8.36 -9.21
C GLY A 70 12.48 7.23 -8.19
N SER A 71 11.35 6.54 -8.21
CA SER A 71 11.03 5.47 -7.25
C SER A 71 12.01 4.30 -7.27
N ALA A 72 12.70 4.07 -8.39
CA ALA A 72 13.67 2.97 -8.54
C ALA A 72 15.01 3.22 -7.81
N ASP A 73 15.27 4.45 -7.39
CA ASP A 73 16.56 4.87 -6.83
C ASP A 73 16.50 5.15 -5.31
N VAL A 74 15.36 4.93 -4.68
CA VAL A 74 15.12 5.21 -3.26
C VAL A 74 14.61 3.97 -2.52
N PRO A 75 14.80 3.89 -1.18
CA PRO A 75 14.20 2.83 -0.37
C PRO A 75 12.67 2.83 -0.49
N GLN A 76 12.09 1.63 -0.36
CA GLN A 76 10.63 1.44 -0.48
C GLN A 76 10.09 0.70 0.73
N ILE A 77 8.99 1.21 1.28
CA ILE A 77 8.26 0.61 2.39
C ILE A 77 6.92 0.12 1.84
N TYR A 78 6.60 -1.13 2.06
CA TYR A 78 5.34 -1.76 1.66
C TYR A 78 4.51 -2.08 2.89
N CYS A 79 3.29 -1.57 2.96
CA CYS A 79 2.38 -1.76 4.06
C CYS A 79 1.07 -2.36 3.56
N SER A 80 0.68 -3.51 4.12
CA SER A 80 -0.60 -4.15 3.89
C SER A 80 -1.11 -4.72 5.21
N ARG A 81 -2.40 -4.62 5.44
CA ARG A 81 -3.03 -5.16 6.63
C ARG A 81 -3.15 -6.68 6.55
N HIS A 82 -3.50 -7.20 5.38
CA HIS A 82 -3.87 -8.60 5.19
C HIS A 82 -2.88 -9.39 4.33
N GLY A 83 -2.11 -8.73 3.46
CA GLY A 83 -1.25 -9.38 2.50
C GLY A 83 -2.06 -10.21 1.49
N ASP A 84 -1.43 -11.22 0.85
CA ASP A 84 -2.08 -12.10 -0.12
C ASP A 84 -2.82 -13.26 0.58
N LEU A 85 -3.92 -12.93 1.30
CA LEU A 85 -4.74 -13.95 1.97
C LEU A 85 -5.41 -14.91 1.00
N SER A 86 -5.79 -14.46 -0.20
CA SER A 86 -6.36 -15.33 -1.22
C SER A 86 -5.43 -16.46 -1.59
N ARG A 87 -4.15 -16.17 -1.80
CA ARG A 87 -3.12 -17.18 -2.08
C ARG A 87 -2.85 -18.08 -0.87
N SER A 88 -2.74 -17.49 0.31
CA SER A 88 -2.52 -18.25 1.55
C SER A 88 -3.67 -19.22 1.81
N THR A 89 -4.91 -18.79 1.58
CA THR A 89 -6.10 -19.65 1.71
C THR A 89 -6.08 -20.80 0.71
N GLN A 90 -5.73 -20.54 -0.56
CA GLN A 90 -5.60 -21.61 -1.57
C GLN A 90 -4.55 -22.64 -1.17
N LEU A 91 -3.41 -22.22 -0.64
CA LEU A 91 -2.38 -23.15 -0.15
C LEU A 91 -2.86 -23.97 1.06
N LEU A 92 -3.61 -23.37 1.97
CA LEU A 92 -4.18 -24.07 3.14
C LEU A 92 -5.24 -25.08 2.70
N HIS A 93 -6.09 -24.78 1.72
CA HIS A 93 -7.03 -25.73 1.15
C HIS A 93 -6.31 -26.93 0.51
N ALA A 94 -5.33 -26.68 -0.36
CA ALA A 94 -4.54 -27.76 -0.98
C ALA A 94 -3.87 -28.65 0.07
N LEU A 95 -3.34 -28.03 1.14
CA LEU A 95 -2.75 -28.80 2.25
C LEU A 95 -3.80 -29.67 2.98
N ALA A 96 -4.99 -29.14 3.24
CA ALA A 96 -6.08 -29.86 3.91
C ALA A 96 -6.60 -31.05 3.07
N GLU A 97 -6.57 -30.92 1.76
CA GLU A 97 -6.99 -31.95 0.80
C GLU A 97 -5.86 -32.91 0.41
N ASN A 98 -4.68 -32.80 1.02
CA ASN A 98 -3.47 -33.55 0.69
C ASN A 98 -3.03 -33.42 -0.78
N GLU A 99 -3.29 -32.28 -1.40
CA GLU A 99 -2.84 -31.95 -2.74
C GLU A 99 -1.37 -31.48 -2.75
N PRO A 100 -0.64 -31.67 -3.86
CA PRO A 100 0.73 -31.15 -3.99
C PRO A 100 0.77 -29.63 -3.91
N LEU A 101 1.59 -29.08 -3.01
CA LEU A 101 1.77 -27.65 -2.89
C LEU A 101 2.69 -27.11 -4.00
N SER A 102 2.28 -26.01 -4.63
CA SER A 102 3.13 -25.28 -5.56
C SER A 102 4.20 -24.49 -4.81
N SER A 103 5.47 -24.83 -5.00
CA SER A 103 6.60 -24.07 -4.43
C SER A 103 6.61 -22.61 -4.88
N THR A 104 6.22 -22.33 -6.13
CA THR A 104 6.08 -20.97 -6.64
C THR A 104 4.97 -20.20 -5.91
N SER A 105 3.78 -20.81 -5.72
CA SER A 105 2.70 -20.16 -4.98
C SER A 105 3.08 -19.92 -3.52
N PHE A 106 3.78 -20.87 -2.90
CA PHE A 106 4.28 -20.71 -1.54
C PHE A 106 5.28 -19.55 -1.44
N GLY A 107 6.27 -19.48 -2.33
CA GLY A 107 7.24 -18.38 -2.37
C GLY A 107 6.61 -17.00 -2.64
N LEU A 108 5.42 -16.95 -3.26
CA LEU A 108 4.69 -15.71 -3.53
C LEU A 108 3.61 -15.39 -2.47
N SER A 109 3.42 -16.24 -1.46
CA SER A 109 2.45 -15.98 -0.37
C SER A 109 3.04 -15.15 0.77
N VAL A 110 4.35 -14.93 0.78
CA VAL A 110 5.01 -14.13 1.82
C VAL A 110 4.64 -12.66 1.70
N HIS A 111 4.57 -11.97 2.84
CA HIS A 111 4.08 -10.59 2.92
C HIS A 111 4.89 -9.60 2.05
N ASN A 112 6.19 -9.84 1.86
CA ASN A 112 7.06 -8.99 1.04
C ASN A 112 7.05 -9.34 -0.47
N ALA A 113 6.23 -10.29 -0.92
CA ALA A 113 6.26 -10.75 -2.31
C ALA A 113 5.91 -9.63 -3.32
N ALA A 114 4.93 -8.78 -3.00
CA ALA A 114 4.54 -7.67 -3.89
C ALA A 114 5.66 -6.64 -4.04
N GLY A 115 6.31 -6.27 -2.93
CA GLY A 115 7.46 -5.36 -2.93
C GLY A 115 8.66 -5.95 -3.68
N ALA A 116 9.00 -7.21 -3.41
CA ALA A 116 10.10 -7.90 -4.10
C ALA A 116 9.86 -7.99 -5.62
N ALA A 117 8.64 -8.34 -6.05
CA ALA A 117 8.29 -8.38 -7.47
C ALA A 117 8.42 -7.00 -8.13
N THR A 118 7.93 -5.95 -7.47
CA THR A 118 8.00 -4.58 -7.97
C THR A 118 9.44 -4.11 -8.12
N SER A 119 10.29 -4.35 -7.09
CA SER A 119 11.70 -3.93 -7.14
C SER A 119 12.49 -4.62 -8.24
N ILE A 120 12.27 -5.93 -8.45
CA ILE A 120 12.90 -6.68 -9.54
C ILE A 120 12.51 -6.09 -10.90
N LEU A 121 11.21 -5.77 -11.08
CA LEU A 121 10.71 -5.21 -12.33
C LEU A 121 11.24 -3.81 -12.62
N GLN A 122 11.45 -3.00 -11.58
CA GLN A 122 12.02 -1.66 -11.69
C GLN A 122 13.56 -1.65 -11.75
N GLY A 123 14.22 -2.76 -11.41
CA GLY A 123 15.66 -2.79 -11.21
C GLY A 123 16.12 -2.03 -9.96
N ASN A 124 15.23 -1.78 -9.00
CA ASN A 124 15.55 -1.13 -7.75
C ASN A 124 16.47 -2.03 -6.90
N ARG A 125 17.56 -1.46 -6.39
CA ARG A 125 18.58 -2.14 -5.56
C ARG A 125 18.64 -1.56 -4.14
N GLN A 126 17.77 -0.64 -3.82
CA GLN A 126 17.66 -0.05 -2.49
C GLN A 126 16.94 -0.99 -1.51
N ALA A 127 16.97 -0.65 -0.24
CA ALA A 127 16.29 -1.41 0.80
C ALA A 127 14.77 -1.47 0.57
N ILE A 128 14.18 -2.64 0.85
CA ILE A 128 12.74 -2.85 0.85
C ILE A 128 12.33 -3.36 2.21
N THR A 129 11.41 -2.64 2.86
CA THR A 129 10.79 -3.02 4.12
C THR A 129 9.33 -3.40 3.88
N SER A 130 8.83 -4.43 4.56
CA SER A 130 7.41 -4.81 4.51
C SER A 130 6.82 -4.82 5.91
N ILE A 131 5.67 -4.17 6.08
CA ILE A 131 5.01 -3.95 7.36
C ILE A 131 3.62 -4.59 7.37
N ALA A 132 3.36 -5.38 8.41
CA ALA A 132 2.08 -6.02 8.70
C ALA A 132 1.71 -5.77 10.17
N ALA A 133 1.15 -4.61 10.47
CA ALA A 133 0.80 -4.19 11.83
C ALA A 133 -0.72 -4.09 12.05
N GLY A 134 -1.48 -4.92 11.33
CA GLY A 134 -2.94 -4.96 11.44
C GLY A 134 -3.58 -3.60 11.11
N LYS A 135 -4.60 -3.21 11.86
CA LYS A 135 -5.33 -1.96 11.64
C LYS A 135 -4.52 -0.68 11.90
N ASP A 136 -3.41 -0.78 12.60
CA ASP A 136 -2.48 0.33 12.81
C ASP A 136 -1.33 0.34 11.79
N GLY A 137 -1.43 -0.47 10.72
CA GLY A 137 -0.39 -0.68 9.72
C GLY A 137 0.16 0.62 9.17
N VAL A 138 -0.68 1.50 8.67
CA VAL A 138 -0.24 2.77 8.07
C VAL A 138 0.44 3.70 9.08
N ARG A 139 -0.03 3.72 10.33
CA ARG A 139 0.61 4.47 11.42
C ARG A 139 2.04 3.97 11.67
N HIS A 140 2.23 2.65 11.74
CA HIS A 140 3.55 2.05 11.91
C HIS A 140 4.42 2.24 10.67
N ALA A 141 3.84 2.25 9.47
CA ALA A 141 4.56 2.58 8.26
C ALA A 141 5.15 4.01 8.29
N PHE A 142 4.45 4.98 8.88
CA PHE A 142 5.01 6.33 9.05
C PHE A 142 6.14 6.40 10.09
N TYR A 143 6.17 5.55 11.12
CA TYR A 143 7.37 5.44 11.98
C TYR A 143 8.56 4.89 11.19
N GLU A 144 8.33 3.91 10.32
CA GLU A 144 9.38 3.39 9.44
C GLU A 144 9.84 4.43 8.41
N VAL A 145 8.91 5.22 7.86
CA VAL A 145 9.25 6.38 7.00
C VAL A 145 10.20 7.33 7.72
N LEU A 146 9.91 7.71 8.97
CA LEU A 146 10.77 8.58 9.75
C LEU A 146 12.15 7.96 10.00
N SER A 147 12.22 6.65 10.23
CA SER A 147 13.48 5.91 10.38
C SER A 147 14.32 5.99 9.10
N HIS A 148 13.73 5.68 7.94
CA HIS A 148 14.42 5.78 6.65
C HIS A 148 14.83 7.22 6.31
N LEU A 149 14.00 8.22 6.61
CA LEU A 149 14.35 9.62 6.40
C LEU A 149 15.48 10.12 7.31
N ALA A 150 15.85 9.41 8.38
CA ALA A 150 17.04 9.73 9.15
C ALA A 150 18.32 9.48 8.35
N GLU A 151 18.34 8.47 7.47
CA GLU A 151 19.51 8.02 6.70
C GLU A 151 19.43 8.42 5.22
N HIS A 152 18.22 8.55 4.65
CA HIS A 152 17.98 8.82 3.24
C HIS A 152 17.26 10.16 3.04
N PRO A 153 17.47 10.86 1.93
CA PRO A 153 16.77 12.11 1.62
C PRO A 153 15.29 11.90 1.30
N SER A 154 14.96 10.73 0.78
CA SER A 154 13.60 10.37 0.36
C SER A 154 13.34 8.87 0.49
N VAL A 155 12.05 8.51 0.55
CA VAL A 155 11.56 7.13 0.62
C VAL A 155 10.21 7.04 -0.10
N VAL A 156 9.91 5.90 -0.70
CA VAL A 156 8.56 5.62 -1.21
C VAL A 156 7.81 4.75 -0.21
N LEU A 157 6.64 5.22 0.23
CA LEU A 157 5.68 4.43 0.99
C LEU A 157 4.61 3.90 0.05
N VAL A 158 4.41 2.59 0.04
CA VAL A 158 3.37 1.89 -0.72
C VAL A 158 2.41 1.24 0.26
N VAL A 159 1.13 1.59 0.17
CA VAL A 159 0.08 1.00 1.01
C VAL A 159 -0.94 0.33 0.10
N TYR A 160 -1.31 -0.90 0.41
CA TYR A 160 -2.17 -1.69 -0.47
C TYR A 160 -2.90 -2.77 0.31
N ASP A 161 -4.10 -3.08 -0.13
CA ASP A 161 -4.84 -4.26 0.31
C ASP A 161 -5.80 -4.76 -0.78
N GLU A 162 -6.27 -5.97 -0.61
CA GLU A 162 -7.21 -6.64 -1.50
C GLU A 162 -8.35 -7.27 -0.69
N VAL A 163 -9.41 -7.67 -1.39
CA VAL A 163 -10.54 -8.36 -0.75
C VAL A 163 -10.04 -9.57 0.04
N VAL A 164 -10.45 -9.62 1.29
CA VAL A 164 -10.23 -10.80 2.14
C VAL A 164 -11.22 -11.88 1.73
N PRO A 165 -10.78 -13.14 1.55
CA PRO A 165 -11.70 -14.23 1.23
C PRO A 165 -12.81 -14.38 2.27
N ASP A 166 -14.02 -14.68 1.82
CA ASP A 166 -15.24 -14.81 2.66
C ASP A 166 -15.07 -15.79 3.83
N PHE A 167 -14.17 -16.76 3.67
CA PHE A 167 -13.82 -17.71 4.72
C PHE A 167 -13.44 -17.03 6.06
N TYR A 168 -12.83 -15.85 6.01
CA TYR A 168 -12.40 -15.11 7.21
C TYR A 168 -13.52 -14.26 7.83
N GLN A 169 -14.68 -14.15 7.19
CA GLN A 169 -15.84 -13.39 7.68
C GLN A 169 -15.51 -11.91 8.01
N ILE A 170 -14.57 -11.33 7.27
CA ILE A 170 -14.21 -9.92 7.36
C ILE A 170 -14.89 -9.20 6.19
N ALA A 171 -15.92 -8.41 6.50
CA ALA A 171 -16.67 -7.68 5.50
C ALA A 171 -15.92 -6.42 5.02
N ASP A 172 -16.26 -5.99 3.80
CA ASP A 172 -15.96 -4.65 3.25
C ASP A 172 -14.47 -4.25 3.25
N THR A 173 -13.57 -5.22 3.03
CA THR A 173 -12.15 -4.90 2.84
C THR A 173 -11.95 -4.20 1.49
N PRO A 174 -11.37 -2.98 1.47
CA PRO A 174 -11.21 -2.22 0.25
C PRO A 174 -10.15 -2.84 -0.66
N VAL A 175 -10.30 -2.62 -1.98
CA VAL A 175 -9.28 -2.93 -2.99
C VAL A 175 -8.60 -1.64 -3.40
N PHE A 176 -7.33 -1.49 -3.09
CA PHE A 176 -6.57 -0.29 -3.43
C PHE A 176 -5.07 -0.53 -3.37
N ALA A 177 -4.32 0.31 -4.04
CA ALA A 177 -2.92 0.59 -3.75
C ALA A 177 -2.64 2.08 -3.93
N TYR A 178 -1.75 2.63 -3.14
CA TYR A 178 -1.18 3.95 -3.39
C TYR A 178 0.30 4.00 -3.03
N ALA A 179 1.01 4.91 -3.68
CA ALA A 179 2.41 5.20 -3.42
C ALA A 179 2.58 6.69 -3.13
N LEU A 180 3.42 7.00 -2.15
CA LEU A 180 3.79 8.37 -1.76
C LEU A 180 5.30 8.49 -1.85
N LEU A 181 5.82 9.46 -2.62
CA LEU A 181 7.21 9.88 -2.50
C LEU A 181 7.31 10.88 -1.36
N ILE A 182 8.04 10.50 -0.34
CA ILE A 182 8.18 11.26 0.89
C ILE A 182 9.62 11.71 1.04
N GLU A 183 9.82 12.99 1.31
CA GLU A 183 11.13 13.62 1.46
C GLU A 183 11.31 14.22 2.84
N ARG A 184 12.54 14.27 3.28
CA ARG A 184 12.92 15.04 4.47
C ARG A 184 12.66 16.52 4.25
N GLY A 185 12.04 17.19 5.21
CA GLY A 185 11.83 18.63 5.13
C GLY A 185 10.63 19.11 5.93
N GLU A 186 10.43 20.42 5.90
CA GLU A 186 9.26 21.06 6.49
C GLU A 186 8.09 21.04 5.49
N GLY A 187 6.89 20.84 5.99
CA GLY A 187 5.67 20.82 5.18
C GLY A 187 4.50 20.22 5.95
N ILE A 188 4.33 18.92 5.86
CA ILE A 188 3.23 18.21 6.49
C ILE A 188 3.68 17.77 7.90
N ALA A 189 2.91 18.14 8.93
CA ALA A 189 3.11 17.65 10.29
C ALA A 189 2.43 16.29 10.49
N LEU A 190 3.06 15.39 11.23
CA LEU A 190 2.50 14.10 11.61
C LEU A 190 1.93 14.16 13.02
N ASP A 191 0.65 13.86 13.17
CA ASP A 191 -0.03 13.75 14.47
C ASP A 191 -0.43 12.29 14.71
N PHE A 192 0.37 11.60 15.51
CA PHE A 192 0.15 10.20 15.88
C PHE A 192 -0.90 10.00 16.98
N GLN A 193 -1.45 11.07 17.54
CA GLN A 193 -2.46 11.02 18.60
C GLN A 193 -3.86 11.35 18.08
N ALA A 194 -3.96 12.29 17.12
CA ALA A 194 -5.23 12.72 16.60
C ALA A 194 -5.79 11.71 15.59
N GLN A 195 -7.08 11.43 15.70
CA GLN A 195 -7.88 10.76 14.69
C GLN A 195 -8.50 11.79 13.75
N ASP A 196 -8.69 11.43 12.49
CA ASP A 196 -9.29 12.32 11.49
C ASP A 196 -10.82 12.39 11.57
N GLY A 197 -11.45 11.51 12.36
CA GLY A 197 -12.91 11.40 12.49
C GLY A 197 -13.63 10.79 11.28
N SER A 198 -12.87 10.31 10.29
CA SER A 198 -13.39 9.66 9.10
C SER A 198 -13.91 8.24 9.40
N ALA A 199 -14.96 7.81 8.70
CA ALA A 199 -15.43 6.42 8.70
C ALA A 199 -14.57 5.51 7.78
N LEU A 200 -13.64 6.08 7.01
CA LEU A 200 -12.75 5.32 6.12
C LEU A 200 -11.80 4.42 6.92
N PRO A 201 -11.36 3.28 6.37
CA PRO A 201 -10.18 2.57 6.87
C PRO A 201 -8.98 3.50 7.01
N ALA A 202 -8.11 3.26 7.98
CA ALA A 202 -6.99 4.15 8.29
C ALA A 202 -6.10 4.42 7.07
N GLU A 203 -5.89 3.42 6.25
CA GLU A 203 -5.10 3.46 5.03
C GLU A 203 -5.69 4.45 4.01
N LEU A 204 -6.98 4.34 3.73
CA LEU A 204 -7.69 5.22 2.79
C LEU A 204 -7.92 6.62 3.37
N SER A 205 -8.06 6.75 4.69
CA SER A 205 -8.13 8.03 5.36
C SER A 205 -6.84 8.85 5.16
N VAL A 206 -5.68 8.22 5.29
CA VAL A 206 -4.39 8.89 5.02
C VAL A 206 -4.31 9.34 3.57
N LEU A 207 -4.70 8.50 2.62
CA LEU A 207 -4.73 8.89 1.21
C LEU A 207 -5.67 10.09 0.97
N ALA A 208 -6.87 10.09 1.56
CA ALA A 208 -7.81 11.20 1.44
C ALA A 208 -7.21 12.52 1.97
N GLN A 209 -6.54 12.49 3.12
CA GLN A 209 -5.85 13.66 3.69
C GLN A 209 -4.74 14.18 2.75
N VAL A 210 -3.94 13.28 2.16
CA VAL A 210 -2.89 13.64 1.18
C VAL A 210 -3.49 14.26 -0.07
N VAL A 211 -4.50 13.64 -0.65
CA VAL A 211 -5.18 14.10 -1.87
C VAL A 211 -5.84 15.47 -1.68
N GLN A 212 -6.38 15.73 -0.48
CA GLN A 212 -6.96 17.01 -0.08
C GLN A 212 -5.92 18.08 0.24
N GLY A 213 -4.63 17.75 0.26
CA GLY A 213 -3.54 18.67 0.55
C GLY A 213 -3.50 19.16 1.99
N GLN A 214 -3.86 18.31 2.95
CA GLN A 214 -3.83 18.67 4.37
C GLN A 214 -2.39 18.88 4.86
N ASN A 215 -2.18 19.92 5.68
CA ASN A 215 -0.88 20.24 6.27
C ASN A 215 -0.57 19.42 7.54
N ILE A 216 -1.52 18.63 8.03
CA ILE A 216 -1.37 17.72 9.16
C ILE A 216 -1.97 16.38 8.78
N LEU A 217 -1.18 15.32 8.84
CA LEU A 217 -1.69 13.95 8.73
C LEU A 217 -2.01 13.40 10.13
N LYS A 218 -3.26 13.08 10.34
CA LYS A 218 -3.77 12.48 11.57
C LYS A 218 -3.65 10.97 11.49
N LEU A 219 -2.76 10.42 12.30
CA LEU A 219 -2.33 9.02 12.29
C LEU A 219 -2.66 8.30 13.62
N GLY A 220 -3.55 8.86 14.45
CA GLY A 220 -3.92 8.28 15.75
C GLY A 220 -4.50 6.88 15.61
N ALA A 221 -4.22 6.01 16.59
CA ALA A 221 -4.76 4.66 16.66
C ALA A 221 -6.29 4.69 16.66
N ARG A 222 -6.92 3.82 15.87
CA ARG A 222 -8.38 3.68 15.87
C ARG A 222 -8.79 2.74 17.00
N GLN A 223 -9.74 3.19 17.84
CA GLN A 223 -10.35 2.33 18.84
C GLN A 223 -11.21 1.27 18.16
N ASP A 224 -11.27 0.09 18.77
CA ASP A 224 -12.21 -0.95 18.35
C ASP A 224 -13.64 -0.44 18.61
N GLY A 225 -14.43 -0.39 17.56
CA GLY A 225 -15.88 -0.29 17.65
C GLY A 225 -16.50 -1.66 17.93
#